data_3426e1b546ef1bf19cce222f04daa726
#
_entry.id   3426e1b546ef1bf19cce222f04daa726
#
_cell.length_a   1.000
_cell.length_b   1.000
_cell.length_c   1.000
_cell.angle_alpha   90.00
_cell.angle_beta   90.00
_cell.angle_gamma   90.00
#
_symmetry.space_group_name_H-M   'P 1'
#
loop_
_entity.id
_entity.type
_entity.pdbx_description
1 polymer ?
#
loop_
_entity_poly.entity_id
_entity_poly.type
_entity_poly.pdbx_seq_one_letter_code
_entity_poly.pdbx_strand_id
1 'polypeptide(L)'
;DIDIVASLEPTNPFDFLLDTHAISFPFEYEAQQKKDLAPYLEATEQGTQYDQWLQTIDRTTQNTIDFLIGLNRRIFQDIAYTTRMEPGVQTAEETLNRAIGSCRDSGWLLVQTLRRFGLAARFVSGYLAQVVPEGPSELKENSLALHAWAEVFIPGAGWIGLDPTSGMLATEGHIALACTSEPTGAAPVTGTSEIAETTLSYLNTLVKL
;
A
#
# COMPACT_ATOMS: atom_id res chain seq x y z
N ASP A 1 18.85 -18.03 3.97
CA ASP A 1 19.25 -16.62 3.83
C ASP A 1 18.83 -16.14 2.44
N ILE A 2 18.43 -14.89 2.34
CA ILE A 2 18.06 -14.24 1.08
C ILE A 2 18.93 -13.00 0.95
N ASP A 3 19.70 -12.93 -0.14
CA ASP A 3 20.52 -11.77 -0.48
C ASP A 3 19.92 -11.07 -1.71
N ILE A 4 19.66 -9.77 -1.60
CA ILE A 4 19.13 -8.95 -2.68
C ILE A 4 20.07 -7.80 -2.94
N VAL A 5 20.47 -7.61 -4.19
CA VAL A 5 21.18 -6.42 -4.65
C VAL A 5 20.21 -5.56 -5.43
N ALA A 6 19.98 -4.33 -4.97
CA ALA A 6 19.08 -3.38 -5.63
C ALA A 6 19.82 -2.07 -5.91
N SER A 7 19.60 -1.50 -7.10
CA SER A 7 19.99 -0.13 -7.42
C SER A 7 18.83 0.78 -7.08
N LEU A 8 19.05 1.69 -6.13
CA LEU A 8 18.05 2.68 -5.73
C LEU A 8 18.40 4.00 -6.43
N GLU A 9 17.69 4.28 -7.51
CA GLU A 9 17.85 5.55 -8.22
C GLU A 9 16.74 6.51 -7.79
N PRO A 10 17.09 7.72 -7.33
CA PRO A 10 16.08 8.72 -6.99
C PRO A 10 15.15 8.97 -8.17
N THR A 11 13.87 8.72 -8.00
CA THR A 11 12.85 8.93 -9.01
C THR A 11 11.86 9.99 -8.54
N ASN A 12 11.41 10.84 -9.46
CA ASN A 12 10.26 11.70 -9.17
C ASN A 12 8.99 10.84 -9.22
N PRO A 13 8.29 10.61 -8.10
CA PRO A 13 7.10 9.75 -8.07
C PRO A 13 5.92 10.35 -8.85
N PHE A 14 6.04 11.58 -9.36
CA PHE A 14 5.06 12.24 -10.20
C PHE A 14 5.46 12.28 -11.70
N ASP A 15 6.54 11.58 -12.09
CA ASP A 15 7.00 11.54 -13.48
C ASP A 15 6.20 10.52 -14.30
N PHE A 16 4.91 10.79 -14.46
CA PHE A 16 4.00 10.01 -15.29
C PHE A 16 2.94 10.91 -15.95
N LEU A 17 2.31 10.39 -16.99
CA LEU A 17 1.20 11.05 -17.67
C LEU A 17 -0.07 10.20 -17.50
N LEU A 18 -1.20 10.87 -17.27
CA LEU A 18 -2.50 10.22 -17.20
C LEU A 18 -3.19 10.28 -18.55
N ASP A 19 -3.95 9.25 -18.90
CA ASP A 19 -4.89 9.34 -19.98
C ASP A 19 -5.94 10.42 -19.68
N THR A 20 -6.37 11.14 -20.70
CA THR A 20 -7.23 12.32 -20.55
C THR A 20 -8.49 12.04 -19.72
N HIS A 21 -9.12 10.86 -19.90
CA HIS A 21 -10.32 10.50 -19.16
C HIS A 21 -10.06 10.16 -17.68
N ALA A 22 -8.81 9.87 -17.29
CA ALA A 22 -8.41 9.55 -15.94
C ALA A 22 -7.82 10.72 -15.14
N ILE A 23 -7.69 11.92 -15.75
CA ILE A 23 -7.20 13.12 -15.07
C ILE A 23 -8.13 13.54 -13.92
N SER A 24 -9.43 13.34 -14.09
CA SER A 24 -10.44 13.71 -13.09
C SER A 24 -11.07 12.47 -12.46
N PHE A 25 -11.07 12.39 -11.13
CA PHE A 25 -11.84 11.42 -10.35
C PHE A 25 -13.29 11.95 -10.13
N PRO A 26 -14.34 11.11 -10.16
CA PRO A 26 -14.31 9.71 -10.58
C PRO A 26 -14.16 9.53 -12.08
N PHE A 27 -13.52 8.45 -12.50
CA PHE A 27 -13.43 8.02 -13.91
C PHE A 27 -13.80 6.54 -14.04
N GLU A 28 -13.98 6.08 -15.27
CA GLU A 28 -14.24 4.67 -15.55
C GLU A 28 -13.12 4.07 -16.40
N TYR A 29 -12.73 2.83 -16.08
CA TYR A 29 -11.82 2.05 -16.92
C TYR A 29 -12.52 1.63 -18.21
N GLU A 30 -11.76 1.53 -19.29
CA GLU A 30 -12.21 0.95 -20.53
C GLU A 30 -12.63 -0.52 -20.38
N ALA A 31 -13.48 -1.03 -21.26
CA ALA A 31 -14.05 -2.36 -21.16
C ALA A 31 -13.00 -3.49 -21.08
N GLN A 32 -11.86 -3.35 -21.78
CA GLN A 32 -10.78 -4.33 -21.71
C GLN A 32 -10.01 -4.19 -20.39
N GLN A 33 -9.70 -2.97 -19.97
CA GLN A 33 -9.05 -2.73 -18.68
C GLN A 33 -9.88 -3.27 -17.50
N LYS A 34 -11.21 -3.09 -17.51
CA LYS A 34 -12.10 -3.67 -16.50
C LYS A 34 -11.98 -5.19 -16.39
N LYS A 35 -11.80 -5.89 -17.52
CA LYS A 35 -11.59 -7.36 -17.51
C LYS A 35 -10.25 -7.73 -16.95
N ASP A 36 -9.19 -7.06 -17.37
CA ASP A 36 -7.82 -7.36 -16.97
C ASP A 36 -7.58 -7.02 -15.48
N LEU A 37 -8.26 -5.98 -14.99
CA LEU A 37 -8.18 -5.49 -13.62
C LEU A 37 -9.25 -6.09 -12.68
N ALA A 38 -10.09 -7.00 -13.15
CA ALA A 38 -11.23 -7.53 -12.37
C ALA A 38 -10.86 -7.98 -10.94
N PRO A 39 -9.78 -8.74 -10.70
CA PRO A 39 -9.40 -9.15 -9.33
C PRO A 39 -9.01 -7.97 -8.42
N TYR A 40 -8.61 -6.86 -9.00
CA TYR A 40 -8.18 -5.65 -8.30
C TYR A 40 -9.30 -4.61 -8.11
N LEU A 41 -10.48 -4.88 -8.65
CA LEU A 41 -11.69 -4.06 -8.50
C LEU A 41 -12.68 -4.67 -7.48
N GLU A 42 -12.46 -5.91 -7.07
CA GLU A 42 -13.33 -6.62 -6.15
C GLU A 42 -13.16 -6.08 -4.71
N ALA A 43 -14.19 -5.39 -4.20
CA ALA A 43 -14.22 -4.92 -2.82
C ALA A 43 -14.92 -5.98 -1.95
N THR A 44 -14.17 -6.58 -1.02
CA THR A 44 -14.64 -7.69 -0.16
C THR A 44 -14.95 -7.25 1.27
N GLU A 45 -14.43 -6.10 1.70
CA GLU A 45 -14.58 -5.61 3.06
C GLU A 45 -15.91 -4.87 3.28
N GLN A 46 -16.50 -5.09 4.45
CA GLN A 46 -17.77 -4.51 4.87
C GLN A 46 -17.72 -4.19 6.36
N GLY A 47 -18.54 -3.25 6.83
CA GLY A 47 -18.67 -2.92 8.24
C GLY A 47 -19.35 -1.59 8.46
N THR A 48 -19.99 -1.44 9.61
CA THR A 48 -20.77 -0.23 9.92
C THR A 48 -19.86 1.00 10.07
N GLN A 49 -18.76 0.87 10.80
CA GLN A 49 -17.79 1.95 10.97
C GLN A 49 -17.08 2.26 9.66
N TYR A 50 -16.73 1.21 8.89
CA TYR A 50 -16.12 1.39 7.59
C TYR A 50 -17.05 2.13 6.62
N ASP A 51 -18.32 1.74 6.53
CA ASP A 51 -19.28 2.40 5.65
C ASP A 51 -19.55 3.87 6.09
N GLN A 52 -19.60 4.14 7.40
CA GLN A 52 -19.70 5.51 7.92
C GLN A 52 -18.46 6.34 7.57
N TRP A 53 -17.28 5.78 7.74
CA TRP A 53 -16.02 6.46 7.40
C TRP A 53 -15.92 6.76 5.90
N LEU A 54 -16.32 5.81 5.02
CA LEU A 54 -16.39 6.02 3.58
C LEU A 54 -17.30 7.19 3.18
N GLN A 55 -18.40 7.43 3.93
CA GLN A 55 -19.31 8.55 3.68
C GLN A 55 -18.68 9.91 3.98
N THR A 56 -17.64 9.97 4.80
CA THR A 56 -16.93 11.22 5.12
C THR A 56 -15.92 11.64 4.04
N ILE A 57 -15.64 10.77 3.07
CA ILE A 57 -14.68 11.03 2.01
C ILE A 57 -15.37 11.78 0.87
N ASP A 58 -14.81 12.91 0.49
CA ASP A 58 -15.33 13.69 -0.63
C ASP A 58 -15.11 12.94 -1.96
N ARG A 59 -16.21 12.72 -2.67
CA ARG A 59 -16.28 12.06 -3.98
C ARG A 59 -16.69 13.00 -5.11
N THR A 60 -16.70 14.29 -4.86
CA THR A 60 -16.94 15.28 -5.91
C THR A 60 -15.82 15.25 -6.95
N THR A 61 -16.13 15.70 -8.16
CA THR A 61 -15.15 15.72 -9.24
C THR A 61 -13.95 16.59 -8.89
N GLN A 62 -12.76 15.99 -8.91
CA GLN A 62 -11.50 16.61 -8.56
C GLN A 62 -10.35 15.97 -9.33
N ASN A 63 -9.15 16.52 -9.24
CA ASN A 63 -7.96 15.90 -9.82
C ASN A 63 -7.72 14.51 -9.21
N THR A 64 -7.46 13.51 -10.04
CA THR A 64 -7.27 12.12 -9.58
C THR A 64 -6.10 11.97 -8.62
N ILE A 65 -4.97 12.63 -8.90
CA ILE A 65 -3.78 12.55 -8.05
C ILE A 65 -4.03 13.24 -6.70
N ASP A 66 -4.70 14.39 -6.68
CA ASP A 66 -5.07 15.08 -5.45
C ASP A 66 -6.01 14.22 -4.58
N PHE A 67 -6.98 13.53 -5.21
CA PHE A 67 -7.86 12.58 -4.53
C PHE A 67 -7.06 11.44 -3.89
N LEU A 68 -6.14 10.82 -4.63
CA LEU A 68 -5.32 9.70 -4.12
C LEU A 68 -4.41 10.12 -2.97
N ILE A 69 -3.74 11.27 -3.10
CA ILE A 69 -2.89 11.83 -2.04
C ILE A 69 -3.73 12.19 -0.81
N GLY A 70 -4.89 12.80 -1.02
CA GLY A 70 -5.81 13.16 0.06
C GLY A 70 -6.30 11.94 0.83
N LEU A 71 -6.70 10.88 0.12
CA LEU A 71 -7.13 9.62 0.72
C LEU A 71 -6.01 8.92 1.51
N ASN A 72 -4.82 8.84 0.91
CA ASN A 72 -3.64 8.24 1.55
C ASN A 72 -3.28 8.97 2.87
N ARG A 73 -3.24 10.31 2.82
CA ARG A 73 -3.00 11.15 4.01
C ARG A 73 -4.09 11.02 5.05
N ARG A 74 -5.34 10.84 4.63
CA ARG A 74 -6.46 10.66 5.54
C ARG A 74 -6.29 9.38 6.36
N ILE A 75 -5.89 8.26 5.74
CA ILE A 75 -5.62 7.01 6.46
C ILE A 75 -4.43 7.19 7.39
N PHE A 76 -3.35 7.83 6.94
CA PHE A 76 -2.20 8.16 7.78
C PHE A 76 -2.60 8.95 9.04
N GLN A 77 -3.55 9.86 8.93
CA GLN A 77 -4.01 10.69 10.05
C GLN A 77 -4.97 9.95 11.00
N ASP A 78 -5.81 9.08 10.43
CA ASP A 78 -6.87 8.40 11.19
C ASP A 78 -6.36 7.13 11.90
N ILE A 79 -5.28 6.51 11.40
CA ILE A 79 -4.77 5.23 11.90
C ILE A 79 -3.37 5.41 12.49
N ALA A 80 -3.26 5.25 13.81
CA ALA A 80 -1.96 5.25 14.49
C ALA A 80 -1.16 4.00 14.09
N TYR A 81 0.12 4.18 13.78
CA TYR A 81 0.99 3.06 13.42
C TYR A 81 1.40 2.23 14.64
N THR A 82 1.39 0.92 14.49
CA THR A 82 1.96 -0.03 15.45
C THR A 82 2.61 -1.21 14.74
N THR A 83 3.64 -1.78 15.35
CA THR A 83 4.17 -3.08 14.91
C THR A 83 3.28 -4.19 15.44
N ARG A 84 2.80 -5.05 14.54
CA ARG A 84 1.92 -6.17 14.85
C ARG A 84 2.54 -7.47 14.35
N MET A 85 2.73 -8.44 15.26
CA MET A 85 3.35 -9.73 14.95
C MET A 85 2.32 -10.83 14.62
N GLU A 86 1.05 -10.60 14.89
CA GLU A 86 -0.02 -11.54 14.57
C GLU A 86 -0.13 -11.76 13.06
N PRO A 87 -0.38 -13.01 12.61
CA PRO A 87 -0.55 -13.31 11.20
C PRO A 87 -1.72 -12.56 10.53
N GLY A 88 -1.62 -12.36 9.23
CA GLY A 88 -2.68 -11.75 8.42
C GLY A 88 -2.80 -10.24 8.59
N VAL A 89 -3.93 -9.71 8.17
CA VAL A 89 -4.30 -8.29 8.25
C VAL A 89 -5.56 -8.13 9.10
N GLN A 90 -5.72 -6.98 9.72
CA GLN A 90 -7.02 -6.58 10.29
C GLN A 90 -7.98 -6.29 9.14
N THR A 91 -9.27 -6.53 9.35
CA THR A 91 -10.31 -6.03 8.43
C THR A 91 -10.33 -4.50 8.42
N ALA A 92 -10.92 -3.91 7.37
CA ALA A 92 -11.11 -2.45 7.31
C ALA A 92 -11.95 -1.95 8.52
N GLU A 93 -12.97 -2.70 8.90
CA GLU A 93 -13.80 -2.42 10.07
C GLU A 93 -13.00 -2.44 11.38
N GLU A 94 -12.15 -3.46 11.58
CA GLU A 94 -11.31 -3.57 12.79
C GLU A 94 -10.28 -2.45 12.85
N THR A 95 -9.61 -2.13 11.74
CA THR A 95 -8.60 -1.09 11.67
C THR A 95 -9.18 0.27 12.05
N LEU A 96 -10.36 0.61 11.52
CA LEU A 96 -11.04 1.86 11.84
C LEU A 96 -11.60 1.91 13.26
N ASN A 97 -12.18 0.80 13.75
CA ASN A 97 -12.69 0.74 15.12
C ASN A 97 -11.58 0.90 16.17
N ARG A 98 -10.41 0.36 15.89
CA ARG A 98 -9.24 0.47 16.79
C ARG A 98 -8.48 1.77 16.59
N ALA A 99 -8.60 2.40 15.42
CA ALA A 99 -7.80 3.55 14.98
C ALA A 99 -6.28 3.30 15.10
N ILE A 100 -5.86 2.03 15.03
CA ILE A 100 -4.47 1.59 15.12
C ILE A 100 -4.24 0.34 14.26
N GLY A 101 -3.13 0.32 13.52
CA GLY A 101 -2.77 -0.80 12.65
C GLY A 101 -1.30 -0.82 12.28
N SER A 102 -0.86 -1.95 11.72
CA SER A 102 0.45 -2.08 11.08
C SER A 102 0.41 -1.58 9.62
N CYS A 103 1.56 -1.58 8.95
CA CYS A 103 1.62 -1.26 7.51
C CYS A 103 0.69 -2.16 6.67
N ARG A 104 0.56 -3.44 7.04
CA ARG A 104 -0.35 -4.37 6.37
C ARG A 104 -1.81 -3.98 6.52
N ASP A 105 -2.21 -3.56 7.72
CA ASP A 105 -3.60 -3.22 8.05
C ASP A 105 -4.00 -1.91 7.36
N SER A 106 -3.16 -0.88 7.42
CA SER A 106 -3.38 0.39 6.74
C SER A 106 -3.33 0.24 5.21
N GLY A 107 -2.39 -0.57 4.69
CA GLY A 107 -2.30 -0.90 3.27
C GLY A 107 -3.55 -1.59 2.75
N TRP A 108 -4.08 -2.58 3.50
CA TRP A 108 -5.30 -3.27 3.15
C TRP A 108 -6.54 -2.37 3.22
N LEU A 109 -6.64 -1.55 4.25
CA LEU A 109 -7.70 -0.53 4.35
C LEU A 109 -7.71 0.38 3.12
N LEU A 110 -6.53 0.85 2.67
CA LEU A 110 -6.42 1.70 1.48
C LEU A 110 -6.83 0.95 0.21
N VAL A 111 -6.36 -0.30 0.01
CA VAL A 111 -6.74 -1.14 -1.14
C VAL A 111 -8.25 -1.30 -1.22
N GLN A 112 -8.90 -1.67 -0.13
CA GLN A 112 -10.33 -1.88 -0.11
C GLN A 112 -11.11 -0.58 -0.32
N THR A 113 -10.62 0.53 0.22
CA THR A 113 -11.23 1.86 0.04
C THR A 113 -11.16 2.31 -1.42
N LEU A 114 -10.00 2.15 -2.08
CA LEU A 114 -9.86 2.46 -3.50
C LEU A 114 -10.83 1.63 -4.37
N ARG A 115 -10.97 0.33 -4.08
CA ARG A 115 -11.91 -0.56 -4.77
C ARG A 115 -13.37 -0.15 -4.56
N ARG A 116 -13.76 0.26 -3.36
CA ARG A 116 -15.10 0.80 -3.06
C ARG A 116 -15.41 2.08 -3.85
N PHE A 117 -14.39 2.78 -4.31
CA PHE A 117 -14.51 3.95 -5.18
C PHE A 117 -14.32 3.63 -6.68
N GLY A 118 -14.28 2.33 -7.04
CA GLY A 118 -14.17 1.88 -8.43
C GLY A 118 -12.75 1.97 -9.00
N LEU A 119 -11.74 2.16 -8.16
CA LEU A 119 -10.34 2.19 -8.56
C LEU A 119 -9.68 0.82 -8.34
N ALA A 120 -9.03 0.30 -9.38
CA ALA A 120 -8.32 -0.97 -9.30
C ALA A 120 -7.09 -0.81 -8.40
N ALA A 121 -7.04 -1.57 -7.32
CA ALA A 121 -5.97 -1.50 -6.33
C ALA A 121 -5.47 -2.88 -5.94
N ARG A 122 -4.15 -2.98 -5.64
CA ARG A 122 -3.49 -4.21 -5.22
C ARG A 122 -2.69 -4.00 -3.94
N PHE A 123 -2.58 -5.08 -3.20
CA PHE A 123 -1.74 -5.13 -2.01
C PHE A 123 -0.32 -5.47 -2.40
N VAL A 124 0.65 -4.76 -1.84
CA VAL A 124 2.07 -4.97 -2.09
C VAL A 124 2.78 -5.27 -0.79
N SER A 125 3.64 -6.27 -0.80
CA SER A 125 4.60 -6.51 0.26
C SER A 125 6.02 -6.56 -0.27
N GLY A 126 6.97 -6.15 0.57
CA GLY A 126 8.37 -6.07 0.21
C GLY A 126 9.20 -5.48 1.33
N TYR A 127 10.19 -4.70 0.97
CA TYR A 127 11.05 -3.98 1.90
C TYR A 127 10.90 -2.47 1.75
N LEU A 128 11.04 -1.78 2.87
CA LEU A 128 11.32 -0.34 2.91
C LEU A 128 12.79 -0.17 3.30
N ALA A 129 13.60 0.28 2.35
CA ALA A 129 14.99 0.62 2.55
C ALA A 129 15.12 2.14 2.74
N GLN A 130 15.62 2.57 3.87
CA GLN A 130 15.92 3.97 4.15
C GLN A 130 17.43 4.14 4.23
N VAL A 131 18.00 4.79 3.24
CA VAL A 131 19.45 5.05 3.14
C VAL A 131 19.71 6.49 3.54
N VAL A 132 20.66 6.69 4.45
CA VAL A 132 21.08 8.03 4.85
C VAL A 132 21.70 8.73 3.64
N PRO A 133 21.14 9.87 3.18
CA PRO A 133 21.70 10.60 2.06
C PRO A 133 23.02 11.25 2.42
N GLU A 134 23.84 11.56 1.39
CA GLU A 134 25.04 12.37 1.58
C GLU A 134 24.64 13.82 1.84
N GLY A 135 24.80 14.25 3.10
CA GLY A 135 24.46 15.61 3.52
C GLY A 135 23.60 15.66 4.78
N PRO A 136 23.08 16.86 5.15
CA PRO A 136 22.21 16.99 6.32
C PRO A 136 20.93 16.16 6.15
N SER A 137 20.66 15.27 7.10
CA SER A 137 19.50 14.40 7.11
C SER A 137 18.99 14.19 8.53
N GLU A 138 17.70 13.99 8.67
CA GLU A 138 17.08 13.54 9.91
C GLU A 138 17.33 12.05 10.17
N LEU A 139 17.58 11.27 9.11
CA LEU A 139 17.99 9.86 9.20
C LEU A 139 19.41 9.76 9.76
N LYS A 140 19.59 8.98 10.81
CA LYS A 140 20.88 8.79 11.48
C LYS A 140 21.60 7.53 11.06
N GLU A 141 20.87 6.54 10.61
CA GLU A 141 21.39 5.23 10.20
C GLU A 141 20.54 4.63 9.06
N ASN A 142 21.17 3.78 8.26
CA ASN A 142 20.46 3.01 7.27
C ASN A 142 19.54 1.99 7.93
N SER A 143 18.34 1.83 7.42
CA SER A 143 17.39 0.85 7.92
C SER A 143 16.73 0.06 6.79
N LEU A 144 16.39 -1.18 7.07
CA LEU A 144 15.65 -2.07 6.19
C LEU A 144 14.56 -2.75 7.02
N ALA A 145 13.33 -2.58 6.61
CA ALA A 145 12.18 -3.18 7.27
C ALA A 145 11.31 -3.96 6.28
N LEU A 146 10.71 -5.06 6.73
CA LEU A 146 9.58 -5.64 6.02
C LEU A 146 8.45 -4.60 5.99
N HIS A 147 7.89 -4.39 4.82
CA HIS A 147 6.90 -3.34 4.62
C HIS A 147 5.76 -3.80 3.70
N ALA A 148 4.63 -3.12 3.82
CA ALA A 148 3.48 -3.32 2.95
C ALA A 148 2.81 -1.98 2.64
N TRP A 149 2.29 -1.87 1.41
CA TRP A 149 1.60 -0.67 0.93
C TRP A 149 0.53 -1.03 -0.09
N ALA A 150 -0.13 -0.04 -0.63
CA ALA A 150 -1.10 -0.19 -1.69
C ALA A 150 -0.56 0.34 -3.02
N GLU A 151 -0.98 -0.26 -4.12
CA GLU A 151 -0.82 0.33 -5.44
C GLU A 151 -2.19 0.43 -6.12
N VAL A 152 -2.39 1.54 -6.84
CA VAL A 152 -3.59 1.83 -7.62
C VAL A 152 -3.25 1.95 -9.09
N PHE A 153 -4.05 1.34 -9.97
CA PHE A 153 -3.86 1.45 -11.40
C PHE A 153 -4.57 2.68 -11.95
N ILE A 154 -3.82 3.56 -12.60
CA ILE A 154 -4.37 4.75 -13.27
C ILE A 154 -4.02 4.68 -14.76
N PRO A 155 -5.02 4.76 -15.67
CA PRO A 155 -4.78 4.77 -17.10
C PRO A 155 -3.76 5.85 -17.52
N GLY A 156 -2.78 5.43 -18.33
CA GLY A 156 -1.63 6.22 -18.73
C GLY A 156 -0.42 6.08 -17.81
N ALA A 157 -0.61 6.08 -16.49
CA ALA A 157 0.47 5.97 -15.51
C ALA A 157 0.82 4.53 -15.09
N GLY A 158 -0.15 3.59 -15.20
CA GLY A 158 0.02 2.23 -14.68
C GLY A 158 -0.21 2.16 -13.17
N TRP A 159 0.58 1.35 -12.45
CA TRP A 159 0.47 1.16 -11.00
C TRP A 159 1.25 2.24 -10.25
N ILE A 160 0.55 3.01 -9.43
CA ILE A 160 1.10 4.08 -8.58
C ILE A 160 1.07 3.59 -7.13
N GLY A 161 2.22 3.61 -6.45
CA GLY A 161 2.37 3.20 -5.06
C GLY A 161 1.95 4.30 -4.08
N LEU A 162 1.18 3.91 -3.07
CA LEU A 162 0.69 4.76 -1.99
C LEU A 162 1.01 4.11 -0.65
N ASP A 163 1.78 4.78 0.19
CA ASP A 163 2.12 4.28 1.52
C ASP A 163 1.29 5.01 2.59
N PRO A 164 0.25 4.38 3.13
CA PRO A 164 -0.60 4.99 4.15
C PRO A 164 0.06 5.07 5.54
N THR A 165 1.24 4.49 5.74
CA THR A 165 1.98 4.63 7.00
C THR A 165 2.81 5.89 7.06
N SER A 166 3.16 6.45 5.91
CA SER A 166 3.85 7.74 5.77
C SER A 166 2.94 8.86 5.22
N GLY A 167 1.81 8.48 4.60
CA GLY A 167 0.93 9.39 3.88
C GLY A 167 1.51 9.90 2.55
N MET A 168 2.61 9.29 2.09
CA MET A 168 3.33 9.67 0.86
C MET A 168 3.16 8.62 -0.25
N LEU A 169 3.62 8.94 -1.45
CA LEU A 169 3.78 7.97 -2.52
C LEU A 169 4.94 7.03 -2.20
N ALA A 170 4.84 5.79 -2.67
CA ALA A 170 5.96 4.86 -2.63
C ALA A 170 7.06 5.35 -3.60
N THR A 171 8.31 5.32 -3.15
CA THR A 171 9.49 5.82 -3.86
C THR A 171 10.51 4.70 -4.02
N GLU A 172 11.72 5.05 -4.47
CA GLU A 172 12.82 4.12 -4.72
C GLU A 172 13.19 3.21 -3.52
N GLY A 173 12.90 3.66 -2.30
CA GLY A 173 13.11 2.84 -1.09
C GLY A 173 12.10 1.72 -0.90
N HIS A 174 10.98 1.73 -1.63
CA HIS A 174 9.97 0.68 -1.59
C HIS A 174 10.30 -0.43 -2.60
N ILE A 175 10.91 -1.50 -2.13
CA ILE A 175 11.32 -2.64 -2.95
C ILE A 175 10.22 -3.68 -2.93
N ALA A 176 9.39 -3.71 -3.98
CA ALA A 176 8.27 -4.64 -4.12
C ALA A 176 8.77 -6.07 -4.39
N LEU A 177 8.30 -7.03 -3.61
CA LEU A 177 8.57 -8.46 -3.80
C LEU A 177 7.34 -9.23 -4.27
N ALA A 178 6.15 -8.85 -3.80
CA ALA A 178 4.88 -9.46 -4.20
C ALA A 178 3.79 -8.42 -4.33
N CYS A 179 3.05 -8.50 -5.44
CA CYS A 179 1.90 -7.63 -5.75
C CYS A 179 0.70 -8.52 -6.02
N THR A 180 -0.34 -8.45 -5.19
CA THR A 180 -1.46 -9.39 -5.25
C THR A 180 -2.80 -8.69 -5.02
N SER A 181 -3.88 -9.33 -5.45
CA SER A 181 -5.24 -8.85 -5.13
C SER A 181 -5.58 -9.02 -3.65
N GLU A 182 -5.02 -10.04 -3.00
CA GLU A 182 -5.32 -10.39 -1.62
C GLU A 182 -4.03 -10.46 -0.77
N PRO A 183 -4.05 -9.99 0.49
CA PRO A 183 -2.84 -9.96 1.35
C PRO A 183 -2.19 -11.33 1.56
N THR A 184 -2.99 -12.41 1.55
CA THR A 184 -2.50 -13.77 1.73
C THR A 184 -1.53 -14.21 0.65
N GLY A 185 -1.72 -13.73 -0.59
CA GLY A 185 -0.83 -14.00 -1.73
C GLY A 185 0.51 -13.27 -1.65
N ALA A 186 0.59 -12.22 -0.82
CA ALA A 186 1.80 -11.41 -0.62
C ALA A 186 2.50 -11.70 0.72
N ALA A 187 2.11 -12.77 1.42
CA ALA A 187 2.75 -13.15 2.66
C ALA A 187 4.22 -13.53 2.42
N PRO A 188 5.18 -12.98 3.19
CA PRO A 188 6.62 -13.23 2.98
C PRO A 188 7.02 -14.69 3.21
N VAL A 189 6.26 -15.40 4.03
CA VAL A 189 6.45 -16.83 4.30
C VAL A 189 5.10 -17.52 4.29
N THR A 190 4.98 -18.58 3.50
CA THR A 190 3.83 -19.48 3.48
C THR A 190 4.31 -20.92 3.57
N GLY A 191 3.53 -21.78 4.22
CA GLY A 191 3.86 -23.20 4.35
C GLY A 191 2.84 -23.94 5.19
N THR A 192 3.05 -25.25 5.32
CA THR A 192 2.30 -26.12 6.20
C THR A 192 3.25 -26.83 7.16
N SER A 193 2.84 -26.99 8.40
CA SER A 193 3.56 -27.77 9.40
C SER A 193 2.60 -28.73 10.11
N GLU A 194 3.13 -29.72 10.80
CA GLU A 194 2.36 -30.43 11.83
C GLU A 194 1.94 -29.46 12.93
N ILE A 195 0.95 -29.85 13.74
CA ILE A 195 0.49 -29.02 14.86
C ILE A 195 1.66 -28.81 15.82
N ALA A 196 2.21 -27.61 15.82
CA ALA A 196 3.33 -27.20 16.69
C ALA A 196 3.22 -25.70 16.99
N GLU A 197 3.77 -25.30 18.13
CA GLU A 197 4.03 -23.88 18.39
C GLU A 197 5.10 -23.39 17.42
N THR A 198 4.78 -22.34 16.68
CA THR A 198 5.70 -21.74 15.72
C THR A 198 6.01 -20.30 16.09
N THR A 199 7.28 -19.95 16.00
CA THR A 199 7.75 -18.55 16.16
C THR A 199 8.45 -18.13 14.88
N LEU A 200 8.17 -16.90 14.43
CA LEU A 200 8.89 -16.27 13.34
C LEU A 200 9.87 -15.25 13.92
N SER A 201 11.15 -15.42 13.60
CA SER A 201 12.17 -14.39 13.83
C SER A 201 12.86 -14.07 12.51
N TYR A 202 13.18 -12.81 12.30
CA TYR A 202 13.89 -12.35 11.11
C TYR A 202 14.91 -11.28 11.48
N LEU A 203 15.98 -11.20 10.71
CA LEU A 203 17.00 -10.16 10.80
C LEU A 203 17.22 -9.60 9.40
N ASN A 204 17.09 -8.30 9.25
CA ASN A 204 17.38 -7.59 8.02
C ASN A 204 18.68 -6.79 8.20
N THR A 205 19.54 -6.82 7.20
CA THR A 205 20.75 -5.99 7.13
C THR A 205 20.76 -5.22 5.83
N LEU A 206 21.16 -3.97 5.86
CA LEU A 206 21.33 -3.12 4.69
C LEU A 206 22.78 -2.65 4.60
N VAL A 207 23.44 -2.98 3.50
CA VAL A 207 24.81 -2.57 3.21
C VAL A 207 24.79 -1.73 1.93
N LYS A 208 25.32 -0.50 2.01
CA LYS A 208 25.54 0.33 0.82
C LYS A 208 26.83 -0.16 0.16
N LEU A 209 26.75 -0.50 -1.12
CA LEU A 209 27.89 -0.93 -1.96
C LEU A 209 28.58 0.28 -2.60
#